data_0da742a84599a445f6db3efcd5c3d014
#
_entry.id   0da742a84599a445f6db3efcd5c3d014
#
_cell.length_a   1.000
_cell.length_b   1.000
_cell.length_c   1.000
_cell.angle_alpha   90.00
_cell.angle_beta   90.00
_cell.angle_gamma   90.00
#
_symmetry.space_group_name_H-M   'P 1'
#
loop_
_entity.id
_entity.type
_entity.pdbx_description
1 polymer ?
#
loop_
_entity_poly.entity_id
_entity_poly.type
_entity_poly.pdbx_seq_one_letter_code
_entity_poly.pdbx_strand_id
1 'polypeptide(L)'
;MFNSYAGYNEMAIQNPELFVERPISEYTETEILGKRTQFFRTLNIWLAAETAYSNGMISEATYLITLADAQALIATQKESGTIVLWQSILDRYSFLGDKEIIKIITKELNA
;
A
#
# COMPACT_ATOMS: atom_id res chain seq x y z
N MET A 1 1.80 -10.50 -11.60
CA MET A 1 2.50 -9.77 -10.53
C MET A 1 3.65 -8.92 -11.04
N PHE A 2 4.50 -9.42 -11.92
CA PHE A 2 5.61 -8.64 -12.49
C PHE A 2 5.16 -7.37 -13.19
N ASN A 3 4.04 -7.42 -13.94
CA ASN A 3 3.50 -6.25 -14.63
C ASN A 3 3.04 -5.16 -13.64
N SER A 4 2.53 -5.55 -12.47
CA SER A 4 2.11 -4.61 -11.44
C SER A 4 3.32 -3.86 -10.86
N TYR A 5 4.43 -4.57 -10.62
CA TYR A 5 5.66 -3.93 -10.14
C TYR A 5 6.29 -3.02 -11.20
N ALA A 6 6.25 -3.41 -12.48
CA ALA A 6 6.73 -2.58 -13.57
C ALA A 6 5.93 -1.26 -13.64
N GLY A 7 4.60 -1.32 -13.54
CA GLY A 7 3.76 -0.13 -13.53
C GLY A 7 4.02 0.78 -12.32
N TYR A 8 4.27 0.17 -11.15
CA TYR A 8 4.61 0.90 -9.93
C TYR A 8 5.93 1.65 -10.10
N ASN A 9 6.95 1.00 -10.66
CA ASN A 9 8.25 1.62 -10.90
C ASN A 9 8.17 2.76 -11.90
N GLU A 10 7.39 2.62 -12.97
CA GLU A 10 7.14 3.70 -13.93
C GLU A 10 6.50 4.91 -13.25
N MET A 11 5.53 4.68 -12.38
CA MET A 11 4.86 5.73 -11.63
C MET A 11 5.86 6.47 -10.73
N ALA A 12 6.79 5.77 -10.08
CA ALA A 12 7.82 6.36 -9.24
C ALA A 12 8.79 7.23 -10.07
N ILE A 13 9.14 6.79 -11.28
CA ILE A 13 10.02 7.54 -12.19
C ILE A 13 9.34 8.83 -12.66
N GLN A 14 8.05 8.77 -12.99
CA GLN A 14 7.30 9.91 -13.51
C GLN A 14 6.92 10.93 -12.42
N ASN A 15 6.69 10.44 -11.20
CA ASN A 15 6.20 11.26 -10.08
C ASN A 15 7.00 10.95 -8.81
N PRO A 16 8.33 11.20 -8.80
CA PRO A 16 9.17 10.81 -7.68
C PRO A 16 8.77 11.48 -6.36
N GLU A 17 8.20 12.67 -6.41
CA GLU A 17 7.75 13.41 -5.22
C GLU A 17 6.64 12.69 -4.45
N LEU A 18 5.86 11.83 -5.12
CA LEU A 18 4.78 11.07 -4.47
C LEU A 18 5.32 9.89 -3.65
N PHE A 19 6.59 9.49 -3.88
CA PHE A 19 7.22 8.35 -3.22
C PHE A 19 8.17 8.76 -2.10
N VAL A 20 8.39 10.07 -1.93
CA VAL A 20 9.15 10.60 -0.80
C VAL A 20 8.18 10.84 0.35
N GLU A 21 8.39 10.17 1.49
CA GLU A 21 7.54 10.37 2.65
C GLU A 21 7.90 11.69 3.33
N ARG A 22 6.89 12.56 3.46
CA ARG A 22 6.95 13.84 4.14
C ARG A 22 5.82 13.92 5.16
N PRO A 23 5.91 14.78 6.18
CA PRO A 23 4.76 15.03 7.06
C PRO A 23 3.52 15.38 6.23
N ILE A 24 2.37 14.82 6.61
CA ILE A 24 1.13 15.02 5.85
C ILE A 24 0.76 16.49 5.69
N SER A 25 1.12 17.33 6.67
CA SER A 25 0.86 18.77 6.64
C SER A 25 1.58 19.49 5.50
N GLU A 26 2.61 18.89 4.92
CA GLU A 26 3.39 19.50 3.83
C GLU A 26 2.80 19.21 2.44
N TYR A 27 1.75 18.38 2.34
CA TYR A 27 1.13 18.05 1.06
C TYR A 27 0.02 19.02 0.71
N THR A 28 -0.03 19.41 -0.58
CA THR A 28 -1.18 20.12 -1.15
C THR A 28 -2.34 19.15 -1.38
N GLU A 29 -3.55 19.66 -1.65
CA GLU A 29 -4.69 18.84 -1.97
C GLU A 29 -4.44 17.94 -3.18
N THR A 30 -3.80 18.48 -4.23
CA THR A 30 -3.45 17.72 -5.43
C THR A 30 -2.46 16.60 -5.11
N GLU A 31 -1.48 16.88 -4.27
CA GLU A 31 -0.50 15.88 -3.84
C GLU A 31 -1.16 14.78 -2.99
N ILE A 32 -2.13 15.13 -2.14
CA ILE A 32 -2.89 14.16 -1.36
C ILE A 32 -3.68 13.21 -2.26
N LEU A 33 -4.31 13.74 -3.32
CA LEU A 33 -4.99 12.89 -4.31
C LEU A 33 -4.03 11.94 -5.00
N GLY A 34 -2.85 12.42 -5.38
CA GLY A 34 -1.79 11.59 -5.95
C GLY A 34 -1.32 10.51 -4.96
N LYS A 35 -1.19 10.88 -3.70
CA LYS A 35 -0.79 9.95 -2.64
C LYS A 35 -1.83 8.86 -2.43
N ARG A 36 -3.11 9.19 -2.44
CA ARG A 36 -4.20 8.20 -2.37
C ARG A 36 -4.17 7.25 -3.55
N THR A 37 -3.91 7.75 -4.75
CA THR A 37 -3.76 6.92 -5.94
C THR A 37 -2.60 5.95 -5.79
N GLN A 38 -1.47 6.41 -5.26
CA GLN A 38 -0.31 5.59 -4.95
C GLN A 38 -0.69 4.48 -3.95
N PHE A 39 -1.37 4.82 -2.88
CA PHE A 39 -1.81 3.86 -1.87
C PHE A 39 -2.72 2.79 -2.48
N PHE A 40 -3.67 3.21 -3.30
CA PHE A 40 -4.60 2.31 -3.97
C PHE A 40 -3.87 1.33 -4.90
N ARG A 41 -2.92 1.82 -5.68
CA ARG A 41 -2.10 0.95 -6.56
C ARG A 41 -1.25 -0.02 -5.77
N THR A 42 -0.65 0.44 -4.69
CA THR A 42 0.14 -0.40 -3.78
C THR A 42 -0.73 -1.50 -3.18
N LEU A 43 -1.94 -1.17 -2.73
CA LEU A 43 -2.88 -2.14 -2.20
C LEU A 43 -3.21 -3.22 -3.23
N ASN A 44 -3.44 -2.83 -4.49
CA ASN A 44 -3.74 -3.79 -5.55
C ASN A 44 -2.58 -4.76 -5.77
N ILE A 45 -1.33 -4.30 -5.69
CA ILE A 45 -0.14 -5.15 -5.80
C ILE A 45 -0.11 -6.16 -4.65
N TRP A 46 -0.33 -5.69 -3.43
CA TRP A 46 -0.31 -6.56 -2.24
C TRP A 46 -1.43 -7.59 -2.26
N LEU A 47 -2.65 -7.18 -2.64
CA LEU A 47 -3.79 -8.09 -2.74
C LEU A 47 -3.57 -9.12 -3.85
N ALA A 48 -2.97 -8.73 -4.97
CA ALA A 48 -2.62 -9.66 -6.04
C ALA A 48 -1.61 -10.71 -5.55
N ALA A 49 -0.63 -10.31 -4.74
CA ALA A 49 0.34 -11.24 -4.16
C ALA A 49 -0.34 -12.21 -3.18
N GLU A 50 -1.24 -11.72 -2.35
CA GLU A 50 -1.99 -12.58 -1.42
C GLU A 50 -2.84 -13.61 -2.17
N THR A 51 -3.53 -13.17 -3.22
CA THR A 51 -4.33 -14.06 -4.06
C THR A 51 -3.45 -15.10 -4.76
N ALA A 52 -2.32 -14.68 -5.32
CA ALA A 52 -1.38 -15.59 -5.97
C ALA A 52 -0.84 -16.63 -5.00
N TYR A 53 -0.53 -16.25 -3.77
CA TYR A 53 -0.10 -17.18 -2.74
C TYR A 53 -1.21 -18.16 -2.38
N SER A 54 -2.43 -17.68 -2.17
CA SER A 54 -3.58 -18.54 -1.84
C SER A 54 -3.87 -19.57 -2.93
N ASN A 55 -3.57 -19.23 -4.18
CA ASN A 55 -3.77 -20.12 -5.33
C ASN A 55 -2.53 -20.99 -5.65
N GLY A 56 -1.50 -20.94 -4.82
CA GLY A 56 -0.28 -21.71 -5.02
C GLY A 56 0.59 -21.22 -6.17
N MET A 57 0.38 -20.00 -6.66
CA MET A 57 1.11 -19.46 -7.81
C MET A 57 2.46 -18.83 -7.43
N ILE A 58 2.64 -18.48 -6.17
CA ILE A 58 3.93 -18.00 -5.65
C ILE A 58 4.26 -18.74 -4.36
N SER A 59 5.54 -18.79 -4.01
CA SER A 59 6.01 -19.45 -2.80
C SER A 59 5.67 -18.66 -1.55
N GLU A 60 5.64 -19.34 -0.41
CA GLU A 60 5.51 -18.69 0.88
C GLU A 60 6.61 -17.65 1.11
N ALA A 61 7.84 -17.97 0.73
CA ALA A 61 8.97 -17.04 0.88
C ALA A 61 8.72 -15.73 0.12
N THR A 62 8.23 -15.82 -1.12
CA THR A 62 7.89 -14.63 -1.92
C THR A 62 6.77 -13.83 -1.26
N TYR A 63 5.75 -14.49 -0.74
CA TYR A 63 4.64 -13.83 -0.05
C TYR A 63 5.12 -13.13 1.23
N LEU A 64 5.98 -13.78 2.02
CA LEU A 64 6.53 -13.18 3.25
C LEU A 64 7.37 -11.93 2.96
N ILE A 65 8.09 -11.90 1.84
CA ILE A 65 8.80 -10.69 1.39
C ILE A 65 7.80 -9.57 1.14
N THR A 66 6.69 -9.87 0.46
CA THR A 66 5.64 -8.87 0.22
C THR A 66 5.07 -8.32 1.52
N LEU A 67 4.79 -9.19 2.49
CA LEU A 67 4.29 -8.76 3.81
C LEU A 67 5.30 -7.89 4.54
N ALA A 68 6.58 -8.23 4.49
CA ALA A 68 7.64 -7.45 5.12
C ALA A 68 7.76 -6.06 4.48
N ASP A 69 7.68 -5.97 3.16
CA ASP A 69 7.69 -4.70 2.43
C ASP A 69 6.47 -3.85 2.80
N ALA A 70 5.31 -4.47 2.90
CA ALA A 70 4.08 -3.78 3.31
C ALA A 70 4.22 -3.20 4.73
N GLN A 71 4.72 -4.00 5.66
CA GLN A 71 4.92 -3.56 7.05
C GLN A 71 5.92 -2.40 7.14
N ALA A 72 7.01 -2.47 6.39
CA ALA A 72 8.01 -1.41 6.36
C ALA A 72 7.43 -0.10 5.81
N LEU A 73 6.68 -0.17 4.71
CA LEU A 73 6.05 1.01 4.12
C LEU A 73 5.02 1.62 5.06
N ILE A 74 4.18 0.80 5.68
CA ILE A 74 3.15 1.26 6.63
C ILE A 74 3.81 1.95 7.83
N ALA A 75 4.93 1.41 8.33
CA ALA A 75 5.67 2.03 9.42
C ALA A 75 6.15 3.44 9.04
N THR A 76 6.67 3.61 7.83
CA THR A 76 7.07 4.91 7.29
C THR A 76 5.89 5.87 7.19
N GLN A 77 4.74 5.40 6.72
CA GLN A 77 3.51 6.19 6.62
C GLN A 77 2.99 6.60 8.00
N LYS A 78 3.11 5.72 8.98
CA LYS A 78 2.71 6.01 10.37
C LYS A 78 3.58 7.12 10.94
N GLU A 79 4.88 7.08 10.71
CA GLU A 79 5.83 8.10 11.15
C GLU A 79 5.54 9.47 10.52
N SER A 80 5.23 9.52 9.23
CA SER A 80 4.90 10.76 8.52
C SER A 80 3.47 11.25 8.75
N GLY A 81 2.59 10.40 9.25
CA GLY A 81 1.17 10.68 9.42
C GLY A 81 0.33 10.38 8.18
N THR A 82 0.93 10.05 7.05
CA THR A 82 0.18 9.76 5.81
C THR A 82 -0.68 8.50 5.91
N ILE A 83 -0.45 7.67 6.93
CA ILE A 83 -1.25 6.46 7.18
C ILE A 83 -2.76 6.77 7.26
N VAL A 84 -3.15 7.98 7.67
CA VAL A 84 -4.57 8.37 7.77
C VAL A 84 -5.29 8.32 6.41
N LEU A 85 -4.54 8.40 5.30
CA LEU A 85 -5.12 8.32 3.97
C LEU A 85 -5.69 6.92 3.66
N TRP A 86 -5.25 5.89 4.38
CA TRP A 86 -5.82 4.56 4.24
C TRP A 86 -7.28 4.47 4.66
N GLN A 87 -7.74 5.35 5.57
CA GLN A 87 -9.10 5.24 6.11
C GLN A 87 -10.17 5.28 5.00
N SER A 88 -10.07 6.22 4.06
CA SER A 88 -11.04 6.34 2.97
C SER A 88 -11.00 5.13 2.03
N ILE A 89 -9.83 4.53 1.85
CA ILE A 89 -9.65 3.33 1.02
C ILE A 89 -10.27 2.12 1.73
N LEU A 90 -9.98 1.95 3.02
CA LEU A 90 -10.52 0.84 3.81
C LEU A 90 -12.05 0.92 3.93
N ASP A 91 -12.61 2.12 4.06
CA ASP A 91 -14.06 2.31 4.13
C ASP A 91 -14.74 1.82 2.84
N ARG A 92 -14.11 2.09 1.70
CA ARG A 92 -14.62 1.64 0.40
C ARG A 92 -14.52 0.14 0.21
N TYR A 93 -13.48 -0.48 0.76
CA TYR A 93 -13.17 -1.90 0.56
C TYR A 93 -13.36 -2.73 1.82
N SER A 94 -14.30 -2.35 2.68
CA SER A 94 -14.58 -3.07 3.93
C SER A 94 -14.92 -4.55 3.72
N PHE A 95 -15.46 -4.92 2.55
CA PHE A 95 -15.74 -6.32 2.20
C PHE A 95 -14.48 -7.18 2.06
N LEU A 96 -13.31 -6.58 2.03
CA LEU A 96 -12.02 -7.29 1.98
C LEU A 96 -11.38 -7.46 3.37
N GLY A 97 -12.16 -7.28 4.43
CA GLY A 97 -11.63 -7.31 5.81
C GLY A 97 -11.01 -8.63 6.25
N ASP A 98 -11.27 -9.73 5.56
CA ASP A 98 -10.66 -11.03 5.81
C ASP A 98 -9.25 -11.18 5.22
N LYS A 99 -8.84 -10.27 4.35
CA LYS A 99 -7.51 -10.32 3.72
C LYS A 99 -6.42 -9.92 4.71
N GLU A 100 -5.31 -10.66 4.68
CA GLU A 100 -4.15 -10.45 5.56
C GLU A 100 -3.63 -9.02 5.46
N ILE A 101 -3.46 -8.52 4.24
CA ILE A 101 -2.97 -7.16 3.99
C ILE A 101 -3.90 -6.12 4.61
N ILE A 102 -5.21 -6.30 4.46
CA ILE A 102 -6.19 -5.38 5.03
C ILE A 102 -6.13 -5.39 6.56
N LYS A 103 -5.96 -6.57 7.16
CA LYS A 103 -5.79 -6.69 8.62
C LYS A 103 -4.56 -5.96 9.12
N ILE A 104 -3.44 -6.05 8.40
CA ILE A 104 -2.20 -5.37 8.75
C ILE A 104 -2.40 -3.85 8.74
N ILE A 105 -2.98 -3.32 7.65
CA ILE A 105 -3.22 -1.87 7.51
C ILE A 105 -4.17 -1.39 8.62
N THR A 106 -5.25 -2.10 8.84
CA THR A 106 -6.27 -1.74 9.84
C THR A 106 -5.67 -1.70 11.24
N LYS A 107 -4.86 -2.71 11.58
CA LYS A 107 -4.20 -2.77 12.88
C LYS A 107 -3.29 -1.57 13.11
N GLU A 108 -2.46 -1.23 12.13
CA GLU A 108 -1.52 -0.12 12.26
C GLU A 108 -2.23 1.23 12.26
N LEU A 109 -3.31 1.37 11.50
CA LEU A 109 -4.11 2.59 11.47
C LEU A 109 -4.77 2.88 12.82
N ASN A 110 -5.19 1.84 13.54
CA ASN A 110 -5.89 1.94 14.83
C ASN A 110 -4.95 1.83 16.04
N ALA A 111 -3.68 1.66 15.82
CA ALA A 111 -2.70 1.51 16.91
C ALA A 111 -2.36 2.85 17.59
#